data_bc1b782e407d2e1af8d900de71f3f150
#
_entry.id   bc1b782e407d2e1af8d900de71f3f150
#
_cell.length_a   1.000
_cell.length_b   1.000
_cell.length_c   1.000
_cell.angle_alpha   90.00
_cell.angle_beta   90.00
_cell.angle_gamma   90.00
#
_symmetry.space_group_name_H-M   'P 1'
#
loop_
_entity.id
_entity.type
_entity.pdbx_description
1 polymer ?
#
loop_
_entity_poly.entity_id
_entity_poly.type
_entity_poly.pdbx_seq_one_letter_code
_entity_poly.pdbx_strand_id
1 'polypeptide(L)'
;MAQRELYWMLSGSGATQHDRCARITPDVERMWSPWATDELGPMYGVQWRYGGPDGTYDAVRDVVGRLVANPTTKRAVWTAWQGYEVGSMRIPPCPVIWAWNVIGGRVNLDIFARSTDVVCGLPYDTLEGWMLIHLMANTLRTHGHAVTPGQLRFTTANAHVYCQNLDVWHRMLMPARVEKEIEFIPTKQGVLEFKGKGFKAVNYKAPIYSAKVVVV
;
A
#
# COMPACT_ATOMS: atom_id res chain seq x y z
N MET A 1 -9.18 8.18 0.50
CA MET A 1 -8.68 7.51 1.71
C MET A 1 -7.41 6.73 1.39
N ALA A 2 -7.38 5.76 0.49
CA ALA A 2 -6.19 4.98 0.12
C ALA A 2 -4.91 5.82 -0.14
N GLN A 3 -4.98 6.93 -0.88
CA GLN A 3 -3.78 7.75 -1.10
C GLN A 3 -3.23 8.42 0.18
N ARG A 4 -4.04 8.62 1.22
CA ARG A 4 -3.57 9.12 2.52
C ARG A 4 -2.93 8.00 3.33
N GLU A 5 -3.49 6.81 3.28
CA GLU A 5 -2.90 5.63 3.91
C GLU A 5 -1.56 5.27 3.28
N LEU A 6 -1.49 5.25 1.95
CA LEU A 6 -0.23 5.05 1.24
C LEU A 6 0.81 6.12 1.63
N TYR A 7 0.41 7.39 1.74
CA TYR A 7 1.30 8.44 2.22
C TYR A 7 1.76 8.21 3.66
N TRP A 8 0.84 7.81 4.54
CA TRP A 8 1.16 7.45 5.92
C TRP A 8 2.22 6.35 5.97
N MET A 9 2.06 5.28 5.21
CA MET A 9 3.07 4.21 5.12
C MET A 9 4.40 4.71 4.54
N LEU A 10 4.39 5.43 3.43
CA LEU A 10 5.59 5.96 2.78
C LEU A 10 6.32 7.00 3.64
N SER A 11 5.66 7.65 4.58
CA SER A 11 6.24 8.62 5.52
C SER A 11 6.73 8.00 6.83
N GLY A 12 6.60 6.68 7.01
CA GLY A 12 7.05 5.97 8.22
C GLY A 12 5.96 5.75 9.26
N SER A 13 4.68 5.87 8.89
CA SER A 13 3.53 5.59 9.75
C SER A 13 3.49 6.40 11.05
N GLY A 14 3.93 7.68 10.99
CA GLY A 14 3.95 8.57 12.16
C GLY A 14 5.05 8.24 13.18
N ALA A 15 5.94 7.29 12.87
CA ALA A 15 7.07 6.91 13.71
C ALA A 15 8.30 7.77 13.45
N THR A 16 9.28 7.64 14.35
CA THR A 16 10.65 8.10 14.16
C THR A 16 11.60 6.90 14.13
N GLN A 17 12.84 7.13 13.70
CA GLN A 17 13.87 6.10 13.74
C GLN A 17 14.12 5.56 15.16
N HIS A 18 13.95 6.40 16.19
CA HIS A 18 14.26 6.01 17.58
C HIS A 18 13.16 5.21 18.24
N ASP A 19 11.88 5.58 18.03
CA ASP A 19 10.78 4.90 18.71
C ASP A 19 10.18 3.75 17.88
N ARG A 20 10.34 3.77 16.56
CA ARG A 20 9.88 2.74 15.62
C ARG A 20 8.46 2.22 15.91
N CYS A 21 7.58 3.12 16.36
CA CYS A 21 6.20 2.81 16.67
C CYS A 21 5.26 3.54 15.71
N ALA A 22 4.53 2.78 14.90
CA ALA A 22 3.48 3.34 14.04
C ALA A 22 2.37 3.93 14.90
N ARG A 23 1.84 5.08 14.47
CA ARG A 23 0.78 5.82 15.19
C ARG A 23 -0.36 6.15 14.25
N ILE A 24 -1.57 6.12 14.79
CA ILE A 24 -2.74 6.63 14.08
C ILE A 24 -2.61 8.15 13.99
N THR A 25 -2.54 8.64 12.77
CA THR A 25 -2.51 10.09 12.47
C THR A 25 -3.87 10.51 11.89
N PRO A 26 -4.20 11.81 11.85
CA PRO A 26 -5.44 12.30 11.25
C PRO A 26 -5.66 11.82 9.80
N ASP A 27 -4.58 11.49 9.07
CA ASP A 27 -4.67 10.99 7.71
C ASP A 27 -5.33 9.60 7.61
N VAL A 28 -5.19 8.77 8.65
CA VAL A 28 -5.65 7.37 8.68
C VAL A 28 -6.63 7.06 9.81
N GLU A 29 -6.94 8.02 10.68
CA GLU A 29 -7.81 7.85 11.84
C GLU A 29 -9.11 7.12 11.52
N ARG A 30 -9.80 7.52 10.45
CA ARG A 30 -11.08 6.91 10.06
C ARG A 30 -10.97 5.41 9.79
N MET A 31 -9.82 4.94 9.33
CA MET A 31 -9.60 3.53 8.97
C MET A 31 -9.03 2.75 10.14
N TRP A 32 -8.11 3.35 10.89
CA TRP A 32 -7.32 2.67 11.91
C TRP A 32 -7.85 2.84 13.34
N SER A 33 -8.77 3.80 13.60
CA SER A 33 -9.40 4.00 14.92
C SER A 33 -10.05 2.75 15.54
N PRO A 34 -10.55 1.74 14.77
CA PRO A 34 -11.11 0.54 15.41
C PRO A 34 -10.11 -0.25 16.26
N TRP A 35 -8.80 -0.07 16.08
CA TRP A 35 -7.78 -0.71 16.93
C TRP A 35 -7.66 -0.07 18.32
N ALA A 36 -8.38 1.04 18.58
CA ALA A 36 -8.55 1.68 19.89
C ALA A 36 -7.23 1.97 20.64
N THR A 37 -6.14 2.16 19.92
CA THR A 37 -4.83 2.54 20.46
C THR A 37 -4.10 3.43 19.46
N ASP A 38 -3.40 4.43 19.95
CA ASP A 38 -2.58 5.31 19.12
C ASP A 38 -1.24 4.66 18.76
N GLU A 39 -0.82 3.64 19.49
CA GLU A 39 0.44 2.93 19.30
C GLU A 39 0.20 1.55 18.67
N LEU A 40 0.70 1.38 17.46
CA LEU A 40 0.49 0.17 16.65
C LEU A 40 1.72 -0.74 16.58
N GLY A 41 2.86 -0.30 17.15
CA GLY A 41 4.12 -1.02 17.08
C GLY A 41 4.86 -0.86 15.73
N PRO A 42 5.92 -1.67 15.49
CA PRO A 42 6.82 -1.50 14.35
C PRO A 42 6.25 -2.08 13.04
N MET A 43 5.06 -1.66 12.62
CA MET A 43 4.36 -2.22 11.45
C MET A 43 4.43 -1.31 10.21
N TYR A 44 4.08 -1.85 9.04
CA TYR A 44 3.93 -1.15 7.75
C TYR A 44 5.04 -0.15 7.43
N GLY A 45 4.77 1.15 7.48
CA GLY A 45 5.71 2.20 7.13
C GLY A 45 6.92 2.28 8.04
N VAL A 46 6.83 1.79 9.28
CA VAL A 46 8.01 1.64 10.16
C VAL A 46 8.99 0.66 9.53
N GLN A 47 8.51 -0.48 9.06
CA GLN A 47 9.36 -1.48 8.39
C GLN A 47 9.91 -0.96 7.06
N TRP A 48 9.14 -0.11 6.37
CA TRP A 48 9.55 0.45 5.09
C TRP A 48 10.63 1.53 5.22
N ARG A 49 10.57 2.36 6.28
CA ARG A 49 11.41 3.55 6.41
C ARG A 49 12.45 3.46 7.54
N TYR A 50 12.16 2.62 8.52
CA TYR A 50 13.00 2.45 9.72
C TYR A 50 13.19 0.97 10.01
N GLY A 51 13.47 0.17 8.98
CA GLY A 51 13.72 -1.27 9.07
C GLY A 51 15.07 -1.60 9.70
N GLY A 52 15.27 -2.89 9.96
CA GLY A 52 16.46 -3.39 10.65
C GLY A 52 16.41 -3.18 12.17
N PRO A 53 17.29 -3.87 12.92
CA PRO A 53 17.29 -3.83 14.38
C PRO A 53 17.56 -2.44 14.96
N ASP A 54 18.30 -1.61 14.26
CA ASP A 54 18.70 -0.25 14.65
C ASP A 54 17.82 0.85 14.02
N GLY A 55 16.83 0.48 13.21
CA GLY A 55 15.93 1.43 12.54
C GLY A 55 16.59 2.28 11.45
N THR A 56 17.76 1.90 10.95
CA THR A 56 18.51 2.71 9.97
C THR A 56 18.23 2.34 8.51
N TYR A 57 17.59 1.20 8.25
CA TYR A 57 17.36 0.73 6.89
C TYR A 57 16.07 1.32 6.29
N ASP A 58 16.22 2.14 5.27
CA ASP A 58 15.12 2.69 4.47
C ASP A 58 14.93 1.85 3.20
N ALA A 59 14.05 0.84 3.28
CA ALA A 59 13.80 -0.09 2.18
C ALA A 59 13.20 0.61 0.94
N VAL A 60 12.36 1.63 1.14
CA VAL A 60 11.77 2.39 0.02
C VAL A 60 12.85 3.14 -0.74
N ARG A 61 13.74 3.85 -0.03
CA ARG A 61 14.84 4.59 -0.65
C ARG A 61 15.84 3.66 -1.33
N ASP A 62 16.17 2.53 -0.72
CA ASP A 62 17.07 1.53 -1.29
C ASP A 62 16.52 0.95 -2.59
N VAL A 63 15.24 0.54 -2.62
CA VAL A 63 14.59 -0.02 -3.81
C VAL A 63 14.46 1.02 -4.93
N VAL A 64 14.07 2.25 -4.59
CA VAL A 64 14.06 3.36 -5.56
C VAL A 64 15.44 3.57 -6.15
N GLY A 65 16.47 3.64 -5.31
CA GLY A 65 17.87 3.81 -5.76
C GLY A 65 18.33 2.68 -6.68
N ARG A 66 18.00 1.42 -6.36
CA ARG A 66 18.33 0.25 -7.20
C ARG A 66 17.68 0.32 -8.56
N LEU A 67 16.39 0.67 -8.64
CA LEU A 67 15.65 0.78 -9.89
C LEU A 67 16.12 1.98 -10.73
N VAL A 68 16.47 3.10 -10.09
CA VAL A 68 17.06 4.26 -10.77
C VAL A 68 18.43 3.92 -11.35
N ALA A 69 19.28 3.21 -10.59
CA ALA A 69 20.59 2.79 -11.07
C ALA A 69 20.52 1.71 -12.17
N ASN A 70 19.57 0.79 -12.04
CA ASN A 70 19.36 -0.30 -13.01
C ASN A 70 17.89 -0.75 -13.01
N PRO A 71 17.05 -0.27 -13.94
CA PRO A 71 15.64 -0.65 -14.02
C PRO A 71 15.39 -2.16 -14.19
N THR A 72 16.34 -2.89 -14.75
CA THR A 72 16.21 -4.34 -14.98
C THR A 72 16.71 -5.18 -13.79
N THR A 73 17.06 -4.54 -12.68
CA THR A 73 17.50 -5.25 -11.47
C THR A 73 16.42 -6.24 -10.98
N LYS A 74 16.87 -7.40 -10.49
CA LYS A 74 16.00 -8.40 -9.86
C LYS A 74 16.03 -8.32 -8.31
N ARG A 75 16.65 -7.26 -7.78
CA ARG A 75 16.87 -7.06 -6.34
C ARG A 75 16.01 -5.94 -5.76
N ALA A 76 14.99 -5.50 -6.49
CA ALA A 76 14.07 -4.44 -6.08
C ALA A 76 12.89 -5.05 -5.32
N VAL A 77 13.12 -5.37 -4.06
CA VAL A 77 12.12 -5.94 -3.15
C VAL A 77 12.18 -5.20 -1.83
N TRP A 78 11.03 -4.78 -1.31
CA TRP A 78 10.90 -4.38 0.09
C TRP A 78 9.87 -5.25 0.81
N THR A 79 9.96 -5.30 2.12
CA THR A 79 9.06 -6.08 2.97
C THR A 79 8.59 -5.25 4.16
N ALA A 80 7.39 -5.53 4.63
CA ALA A 80 6.89 -5.04 5.92
C ALA A 80 6.91 -6.14 7.00
N TRP A 81 7.46 -7.32 6.70
CA TRP A 81 7.48 -8.46 7.59
C TRP A 81 8.87 -8.71 8.16
N GLN A 82 8.99 -8.52 9.48
CA GLN A 82 10.17 -8.89 10.24
C GLN A 82 9.73 -9.87 11.34
N GLY A 83 10.01 -11.15 11.15
CA GLY A 83 9.48 -12.22 12.00
C GLY A 83 9.78 -12.06 13.49
N TYR A 84 10.92 -11.46 13.82
CA TYR A 84 11.31 -11.20 15.22
C TYR A 84 10.56 -10.02 15.88
N GLU A 85 9.87 -9.18 15.10
CA GLU A 85 9.08 -8.03 15.61
C GLU A 85 7.56 -8.27 15.58
N VAL A 86 7.09 -9.36 14.98
CA VAL A 86 5.66 -9.65 14.82
C VAL A 86 4.89 -9.61 16.14
N GLY A 87 5.49 -10.11 17.22
CA GLY A 87 4.88 -10.09 18.54
C GLY A 87 4.71 -8.70 19.16
N SER A 88 5.40 -7.68 18.63
CA SER A 88 5.33 -6.30 19.08
C SER A 88 4.40 -5.45 18.20
N MET A 89 3.82 -6.02 17.16
CA MET A 89 2.89 -5.34 16.25
C MET A 89 1.47 -5.53 16.73
N ARG A 90 0.70 -4.45 16.81
CA ARG A 90 -0.74 -4.52 17.14
C ARG A 90 -1.51 -5.31 16.10
N ILE A 91 -1.14 -5.16 14.83
CA ILE A 91 -1.60 -5.97 13.72
C ILE A 91 -0.42 -6.23 12.78
N PRO A 92 0.04 -7.48 12.64
CA PRO A 92 1.05 -7.82 11.66
C PRO A 92 0.58 -7.52 10.24
N PRO A 93 1.43 -6.93 9.39
CA PRO A 93 1.06 -6.54 8.02
C PRO A 93 0.43 -7.69 7.23
N CYS A 94 -0.66 -7.42 6.53
CA CYS A 94 -1.31 -8.39 5.65
C CYS A 94 -0.56 -8.53 4.33
N PRO A 95 -0.33 -7.48 3.54
CA PRO A 95 0.70 -7.51 2.52
C PRO A 95 2.09 -7.51 3.18
N VAL A 96 2.95 -8.42 2.77
CA VAL A 96 4.26 -8.66 3.41
C VAL A 96 5.43 -8.40 2.48
N ILE A 97 5.26 -8.54 1.16
CA ILE A 97 6.31 -8.34 0.15
C ILE A 97 5.78 -7.49 -1.00
N TRP A 98 6.61 -6.55 -1.44
CA TRP A 98 6.44 -5.78 -2.68
C TRP A 98 7.68 -6.01 -3.55
N ALA A 99 7.53 -6.76 -4.65
CA ALA A 99 8.59 -7.07 -5.58
C ALA A 99 8.38 -6.31 -6.89
N TRP A 100 9.38 -5.53 -7.28
CA TRP A 100 9.35 -4.68 -8.46
C TRP A 100 10.13 -5.28 -9.61
N ASN A 101 9.63 -5.07 -10.82
CA ASN A 101 10.38 -5.38 -12.04
C ASN A 101 10.00 -4.42 -13.16
N VAL A 102 10.96 -4.18 -14.07
CA VAL A 102 10.72 -3.43 -15.30
C VAL A 102 10.99 -4.36 -16.47
N ILE A 103 9.94 -4.68 -17.23
CA ILE A 103 10.00 -5.58 -18.38
C ILE A 103 9.39 -4.86 -19.59
N GLY A 104 10.14 -4.80 -20.69
CA GLY A 104 9.70 -4.12 -21.90
C GLY A 104 9.32 -2.65 -21.69
N GLY A 105 10.03 -1.95 -20.80
CA GLY A 105 9.75 -0.57 -20.44
C GLY A 105 8.50 -0.38 -19.55
N ARG A 106 7.93 -1.45 -19.00
CA ARG A 106 6.74 -1.40 -18.13
C ARG A 106 7.14 -1.68 -16.69
N VAL A 107 6.78 -0.77 -15.78
CA VAL A 107 7.01 -0.91 -14.34
C VAL A 107 5.90 -1.78 -13.75
N ASN A 108 6.24 -2.95 -13.28
CA ASN A 108 5.29 -3.89 -12.68
C ASN A 108 5.57 -4.05 -11.18
N LEU A 109 4.53 -4.42 -10.46
CA LEU A 109 4.58 -4.69 -9.03
C LEU A 109 3.87 -6.00 -8.71
N ASP A 110 4.58 -6.87 -8.01
CA ASP A 110 4.03 -8.09 -7.42
C ASP A 110 3.90 -7.89 -5.90
N ILE A 111 2.69 -8.04 -5.37
CA ILE A 111 2.42 -7.99 -3.94
C ILE A 111 2.03 -9.38 -3.46
N PHE A 112 2.69 -9.85 -2.40
CA PHE A 112 2.26 -11.05 -1.69
C PHE A 112 1.71 -10.67 -0.32
N ALA A 113 0.47 -11.12 -0.05
CA ALA A 113 -0.21 -10.97 1.23
C ALA A 113 -0.35 -12.33 1.92
N ARG A 114 -0.01 -12.41 3.23
CA ARG A 114 -0.24 -13.61 4.04
C ARG A 114 -1.72 -13.86 4.30
N SER A 115 -2.50 -12.78 4.33
CA SER A 115 -3.93 -12.79 4.61
C SER A 115 -4.57 -11.54 4.02
N THR A 116 -5.85 -11.61 3.64
CA THR A 116 -6.55 -10.47 3.04
C THR A 116 -8.03 -10.52 3.39
N ASP A 117 -8.53 -9.49 4.08
CA ASP A 117 -9.96 -9.21 4.16
C ASP A 117 -10.42 -8.68 2.79
N VAL A 118 -11.22 -9.47 2.10
CA VAL A 118 -11.65 -9.16 0.73
C VAL A 118 -12.59 -7.95 0.67
N VAL A 119 -13.28 -7.66 1.76
CA VAL A 119 -14.27 -6.55 1.81
C VAL A 119 -13.59 -5.23 2.19
N CYS A 120 -12.73 -5.24 3.20
CA CYS A 120 -12.11 -4.02 3.72
C CYS A 120 -10.68 -3.82 3.21
N GLY A 121 -9.81 -4.84 3.25
CA GLY A 121 -8.39 -4.71 2.92
C GLY A 121 -8.11 -4.71 1.42
N LEU A 122 -8.54 -5.74 0.71
CA LEU A 122 -8.18 -5.95 -0.70
C LEU A 122 -8.43 -4.75 -1.63
N PRO A 123 -9.56 -4.02 -1.53
CA PRO A 123 -9.79 -2.85 -2.39
C PRO A 123 -8.77 -1.73 -2.16
N TYR A 124 -8.33 -1.54 -0.92
CA TYR A 124 -7.31 -0.54 -0.58
C TYR A 124 -5.91 -0.99 -1.01
N ASP A 125 -5.52 -2.20 -0.66
CA ASP A 125 -4.21 -2.77 -1.01
C ASP A 125 -3.98 -2.77 -2.52
N THR A 126 -5.01 -3.11 -3.31
CA THR A 126 -4.91 -3.11 -4.78
C THR A 126 -4.84 -1.70 -5.36
N LEU A 127 -5.62 -0.76 -4.82
CA LEU A 127 -5.56 0.64 -5.26
C LEU A 127 -4.21 1.28 -4.91
N GLU A 128 -3.66 0.98 -3.73
CA GLU A 128 -2.35 1.44 -3.30
C GLU A 128 -1.23 0.85 -4.17
N GLY A 129 -1.32 -0.44 -4.51
CA GLY A 129 -0.39 -1.08 -5.45
C GLY A 129 -0.42 -0.41 -6.82
N TRP A 130 -1.60 -0.07 -7.34
CA TRP A 130 -1.74 0.69 -8.58
C TRP A 130 -1.11 2.09 -8.47
N MET A 131 -1.38 2.81 -7.39
CA MET A 131 -0.75 4.12 -7.15
C MET A 131 0.76 4.02 -7.07
N LEU A 132 1.30 3.02 -6.38
CA LEU A 132 2.74 2.78 -6.26
C LEU A 132 3.40 2.58 -7.64
N ILE A 133 2.78 1.83 -8.56
CA ILE A 133 3.29 1.65 -9.92
C ILE A 133 3.43 2.99 -10.65
N HIS A 134 2.43 3.86 -10.54
CA HIS A 134 2.46 5.18 -11.16
C HIS A 134 3.52 6.09 -10.54
N LEU A 135 3.65 6.10 -9.21
CA LEU A 135 4.67 6.84 -8.50
C LEU A 135 6.08 6.37 -8.90
N MET A 136 6.31 5.06 -8.97
CA MET A 136 7.61 4.51 -9.37
C MET A 136 7.92 4.82 -10.83
N ALA A 137 6.95 4.69 -11.73
CA ALA A 137 7.15 5.06 -13.13
C ALA A 137 7.49 6.55 -13.29
N ASN A 138 6.87 7.43 -12.49
CA ASN A 138 7.23 8.86 -12.46
C ASN A 138 8.65 9.06 -11.97
N THR A 139 9.03 8.43 -10.87
CA THR A 139 10.41 8.49 -10.34
C THR A 139 11.42 8.07 -11.41
N LEU A 140 11.21 6.96 -12.07
CA LEU A 140 12.13 6.46 -13.10
C LEU A 140 12.20 7.41 -14.30
N ARG A 141 11.08 7.99 -14.72
CA ARG A 141 11.06 8.98 -15.83
C ARG A 141 11.83 10.25 -15.49
N THR A 142 11.73 10.75 -14.25
CA THR A 142 12.51 11.94 -13.83
C THR A 142 14.00 11.67 -13.79
N HIS A 143 14.41 10.40 -13.74
CA HIS A 143 15.81 9.98 -13.85
C HIS A 143 16.22 9.51 -15.26
N GLY A 144 15.42 9.85 -16.28
CA GLY A 144 15.78 9.64 -17.69
C GLY A 144 15.40 8.26 -18.25
N HIS A 145 14.68 7.41 -17.51
CA HIS A 145 14.25 6.11 -18.02
C HIS A 145 12.95 6.22 -18.83
N ALA A 146 12.93 5.64 -20.03
CA ALA A 146 11.74 5.57 -20.89
C ALA A 146 10.81 4.42 -20.41
N VAL A 147 10.02 4.66 -19.38
CA VAL A 147 9.14 3.65 -18.80
C VAL A 147 7.69 4.13 -18.68
N THR A 148 6.76 3.17 -18.64
CA THR A 148 5.34 3.40 -18.40
C THR A 148 4.85 2.52 -17.24
N PRO A 149 3.74 2.89 -16.57
CA PRO A 149 3.07 1.98 -15.64
C PRO A 149 2.71 0.65 -16.33
N GLY A 150 2.91 -0.44 -15.62
CA GLY A 150 2.67 -1.80 -16.08
C GLY A 150 1.54 -2.49 -15.32
N GLN A 151 1.80 -3.70 -14.84
CA GLN A 151 0.82 -4.56 -14.21
C GLN A 151 1.01 -4.62 -12.69
N LEU A 152 -0.10 -4.69 -11.97
CA LEU A 152 -0.16 -5.12 -10.58
C LEU A 152 -0.54 -6.60 -10.56
N ARG A 153 0.23 -7.43 -9.85
CA ARG A 153 -0.16 -8.77 -9.46
C ARG A 153 -0.29 -8.81 -7.93
N PHE A 154 -1.44 -9.24 -7.46
CA PHE A 154 -1.72 -9.38 -6.03
C PHE A 154 -2.01 -10.84 -5.73
N THR A 155 -1.18 -11.46 -4.90
CA THR A 155 -1.30 -12.85 -4.49
C THR A 155 -1.54 -12.90 -2.99
N THR A 156 -2.58 -13.62 -2.57
CA THR A 156 -2.87 -13.82 -1.15
C THR A 156 -2.89 -15.31 -0.78
N ALA A 157 -2.29 -15.64 0.36
CA ALA A 157 -2.32 -17.01 0.88
C ALA A 157 -3.67 -17.35 1.54
N ASN A 158 -4.31 -16.37 2.18
CA ASN A 158 -5.60 -16.53 2.84
C ASN A 158 -6.52 -15.36 2.51
N ALA A 159 -7.43 -15.54 1.56
CA ALA A 159 -8.51 -14.59 1.28
C ALA A 159 -9.73 -14.97 2.11
N HIS A 160 -10.30 -14.03 2.85
CA HIS A 160 -11.45 -14.28 3.71
C HIS A 160 -12.42 -13.10 3.75
N VAL A 161 -13.66 -13.41 4.15
CA VAL A 161 -14.70 -12.44 4.46
C VAL A 161 -15.17 -12.70 5.89
N TYR A 162 -15.13 -11.68 6.73
CA TYR A 162 -15.68 -11.80 8.09
C TYR A 162 -17.18 -11.90 8.08
N CYS A 163 -17.76 -12.74 8.97
CA CYS A 163 -19.20 -12.98 9.03
C CYS A 163 -20.01 -11.67 9.17
N GLN A 164 -19.46 -10.68 9.87
CA GLN A 164 -20.09 -9.37 10.05
C GLN A 164 -20.23 -8.55 8.76
N ASN A 165 -19.51 -8.94 7.70
CA ASN A 165 -19.48 -8.25 6.41
C ASN A 165 -20.09 -9.08 5.25
N LEU A 166 -20.71 -10.22 5.53
CA LEU A 166 -21.29 -11.09 4.47
C LEU A 166 -22.37 -10.39 3.65
N ASP A 167 -23.18 -9.54 4.26
CA ASP A 167 -24.20 -8.76 3.55
C ASP A 167 -23.58 -7.71 2.62
N VAL A 168 -22.49 -7.08 3.05
CA VAL A 168 -21.71 -6.16 2.22
C VAL A 168 -21.06 -6.91 1.06
N TRP A 169 -20.45 -8.05 1.35
CA TRP A 169 -19.84 -8.91 0.34
C TRP A 169 -20.83 -9.31 -0.74
N HIS A 170 -22.01 -9.81 -0.37
CA HIS A 170 -23.06 -10.16 -1.34
C HIS A 170 -23.45 -8.96 -2.20
N ARG A 171 -23.58 -7.77 -1.63
CA ARG A 171 -23.88 -6.54 -2.39
C ARG A 171 -22.76 -6.15 -3.35
N MET A 172 -21.48 -6.34 -2.95
CA MET A 172 -20.34 -6.07 -3.81
C MET A 172 -20.28 -7.00 -5.04
N LEU A 173 -20.81 -8.22 -4.93
CA LEU A 173 -20.91 -9.18 -6.05
C LEU A 173 -22.03 -8.85 -7.02
N MET A 174 -23.00 -8.00 -6.64
CA MET A 174 -24.08 -7.60 -7.53
C MET A 174 -23.53 -6.68 -8.62
N PRO A 175 -23.96 -6.87 -9.89
CA PRO A 175 -23.52 -6.02 -10.98
C PRO A 175 -23.84 -4.55 -10.67
N ALA A 176 -22.80 -3.74 -10.52
CA ALA A 176 -22.98 -2.31 -10.45
C ALA A 176 -23.37 -1.79 -11.84
N ARG A 177 -24.42 -0.97 -11.93
CA ARG A 177 -24.73 -0.26 -13.16
C ARG A 177 -23.66 0.82 -13.35
N VAL A 178 -22.66 0.52 -14.17
CA VAL A 178 -21.63 1.49 -14.55
C VAL A 178 -22.23 2.33 -15.71
N GLU A 179 -22.70 3.52 -15.39
CA GLU A 179 -23.27 4.45 -16.39
C GLU A 179 -22.20 5.11 -17.27
N LYS A 180 -20.99 5.27 -16.74
CA LYS A 180 -19.83 5.86 -17.42
C LYS A 180 -18.56 5.15 -16.98
N GLU A 181 -17.60 5.03 -17.89
CA GLU A 181 -16.27 4.53 -17.58
C GLU A 181 -15.59 5.38 -16.50
N ILE A 182 -15.01 4.73 -15.51
CA ILE A 182 -14.27 5.42 -14.44
C ILE A 182 -12.87 5.71 -14.96
N GLU A 183 -12.51 6.99 -15.00
CA GLU A 183 -11.17 7.42 -15.36
C GLU A 183 -10.36 7.69 -14.08
N PHE A 184 -9.20 7.05 -13.96
CA PHE A 184 -8.24 7.34 -12.92
C PHE A 184 -7.11 8.21 -13.46
N ILE A 185 -7.00 9.43 -12.94
CA ILE A 185 -5.96 10.39 -13.31
C ILE A 185 -4.81 10.27 -12.30
N PRO A 186 -3.62 9.81 -12.72
CA PRO A 186 -2.48 9.68 -11.82
C PRO A 186 -1.86 11.04 -11.51
N THR A 187 -1.17 11.12 -10.36
CA THR A 187 -0.31 12.24 -10.01
C THR A 187 0.96 12.27 -10.87
N LYS A 188 1.66 13.42 -10.87
CA LYS A 188 3.01 13.56 -11.45
C LYS A 188 4.12 13.35 -10.40
N GLN A 189 3.79 13.15 -9.13
CA GLN A 189 4.75 12.95 -8.06
C GLN A 189 5.45 11.60 -8.20
N GLY A 190 6.70 11.51 -7.74
CA GLY A 190 7.43 10.27 -7.54
C GLY A 190 7.17 9.63 -6.17
N VAL A 191 7.80 8.48 -5.91
CA VAL A 191 7.59 7.72 -4.66
C VAL A 191 8.01 8.53 -3.43
N LEU A 192 9.20 9.15 -3.49
CA LEU A 192 9.77 9.87 -2.34
C LEU A 192 9.16 11.27 -2.14
N GLU A 193 8.53 11.83 -3.17
CA GLU A 193 7.90 13.17 -3.17
C GLU A 193 6.39 13.11 -2.91
N PHE A 194 5.81 11.93 -2.82
CA PHE A 194 4.37 11.77 -2.66
C PHE A 194 3.86 12.38 -1.34
N LYS A 195 2.77 13.16 -1.42
CA LYS A 195 2.19 13.92 -0.30
C LYS A 195 0.72 13.52 -0.01
N GLY A 196 0.34 12.29 -0.29
CA GLY A 196 -1.01 11.78 0.01
C GLY A 196 -2.14 12.37 -0.82
N LYS A 197 -1.83 13.05 -1.91
CA LYS A 197 -2.81 13.70 -2.80
C LYS A 197 -2.32 13.76 -4.24
N GLY A 198 -3.27 13.94 -5.16
CA GLY A 198 -2.95 14.14 -6.58
C GLY A 198 -3.51 13.06 -7.51
N PHE A 199 -3.85 11.88 -7.00
CA PHE A 199 -4.66 10.92 -7.73
C PHE A 199 -6.13 11.36 -7.71
N LYS A 200 -6.80 11.26 -8.85
CA LYS A 200 -8.22 11.59 -8.98
C LYS A 200 -8.97 10.45 -9.66
N ALA A 201 -10.22 10.26 -9.28
CA ALA A 201 -11.16 9.40 -9.98
C ALA A 201 -12.27 10.28 -10.55
N VAL A 202 -12.49 10.21 -11.86
CA VAL A 202 -13.54 10.94 -12.56
C VAL A 202 -14.67 9.96 -12.89
N ASN A 203 -15.91 10.42 -12.85
CA ASN A 203 -17.11 9.59 -13.04
C ASN A 203 -17.28 8.47 -11.98
N TYR A 204 -16.57 8.55 -10.86
CA TYR A 204 -16.69 7.58 -9.79
C TYR A 204 -17.78 7.98 -8.81
N LYS A 205 -18.86 7.22 -8.80
CA LYS A 205 -19.88 7.25 -7.76
C LYS A 205 -19.78 5.95 -6.98
N ALA A 206 -19.02 5.97 -5.89
CA ALA A 206 -18.94 4.80 -5.03
C ALA A 206 -20.30 4.48 -4.44
N PRO A 207 -20.80 3.25 -4.57
CA PRO A 207 -21.84 2.79 -3.68
C PRO A 207 -21.29 2.84 -2.24
N ILE A 208 -22.04 3.46 -1.32
CA ILE A 208 -21.62 3.54 0.07
C ILE A 208 -21.98 2.22 0.74
N TYR A 209 -20.98 1.39 0.99
CA TYR A 209 -21.10 0.21 1.84
C TYR A 209 -20.55 0.53 3.23
N SER A 210 -21.34 0.25 4.27
CA SER A 210 -20.89 0.36 5.65
C SER A 210 -20.29 -0.98 6.09
N ALA A 211 -19.09 -1.29 5.61
CA ALA A 211 -18.35 -2.43 6.09
C ALA A 211 -17.77 -2.15 7.49
N LYS A 212 -17.71 -3.19 8.33
CA LYS A 212 -17.11 -3.12 9.66
C LYS A 212 -15.68 -3.64 9.59
N VAL A 213 -14.74 -2.83 10.05
CA VAL A 213 -13.38 -3.33 10.31
C VAL A 213 -13.46 -4.26 11.53
N VAL A 214 -12.97 -5.48 11.36
CA VAL A 214 -12.97 -6.49 12.42
C VAL A 214 -11.59 -6.55 13.05
N VAL A 215 -11.52 -6.22 14.33
CA VAL A 215 -10.30 -6.33 15.14
C VAL A 215 -10.26 -7.71 15.78
N VAL A 216 -9.24 -8.49 15.49
CA VAL A 216 -8.98 -9.83 16.01
C VAL A 216 -7.73 -9.86 16.88
#